data_b0249644fb9c1226f903a296320e109e
#
_entry.id   b0249644fb9c1226f903a296320e109e
#
_cell.length_a   1.000
_cell.length_b   1.000
_cell.length_c   1.000
_cell.angle_alpha   90.00
_cell.angle_beta   90.00
_cell.angle_gamma   90.00
#
_symmetry.space_group_name_H-M   'P 1'
#
loop_
_entity.id
_entity.type
_entity.pdbx_description
1 polymer ?
#
loop_
_entity_poly.entity_id
_entity_poly.type
_entity_poly.pdbx_seq_one_letter_code
_entity_poly.pdbx_strand_id
1 'polypeptide(L)'
;MFSGLARKGTLLAPRAEPAPLGSARLERLLGGGVPRGQVVEVSGATSSGKATFAFAVCQRALERGQAAAWVDPTGSFWPLVAVEQGVPVERLLVVRVAGATAALRAAHILLSSAGAVAVVVVDLPPGAALRERELVALQRLAERSSTALLFLTARASTAPSLGAQVALRLHVGRRGGGGIAAPNLSVSVLRHKQGVSQREAEETAHGPDRLRLHCSL
;
A
#
# COMPACT_ATOMS: atom_id res chain seq x y z
N MET A 1 32.90 13.82 41.54
CA MET A 1 31.46 13.53 41.65
C MET A 1 30.82 13.79 40.31
N PHE A 2 30.81 12.83 39.39
CA PHE A 2 30.18 12.95 38.07
C PHE A 2 28.83 12.25 38.12
N SER A 3 27.77 13.04 38.17
CA SER A 3 26.38 12.57 38.08
C SER A 3 26.07 12.19 36.66
N GLY A 4 25.88 10.90 36.38
CA GLY A 4 25.52 10.37 35.09
C GLY A 4 24.09 10.73 34.71
N LEU A 5 23.93 11.53 33.67
CA LEU A 5 22.67 11.72 32.95
C LEU A 5 22.35 10.45 32.15
N ALA A 6 21.60 9.55 32.78
CA ALA A 6 20.97 8.47 32.08
C ALA A 6 19.95 9.06 31.08
N ARG A 7 20.28 9.07 29.79
CA ARG A 7 19.30 9.32 28.73
C ARG A 7 18.23 8.23 28.83
N LYS A 8 17.01 8.61 29.19
CA LYS A 8 15.83 7.76 29.04
C LYS A 8 15.73 7.39 27.55
N GLY A 9 16.19 6.21 27.20
CA GLY A 9 15.91 5.60 25.93
C GLY A 9 14.40 5.45 25.84
N THR A 10 13.75 6.22 24.97
CA THR A 10 12.35 5.98 24.62
C THR A 10 12.30 4.58 24.03
N LEU A 11 11.77 3.61 24.79
CA LEU A 11 11.42 2.30 24.28
C LEU A 11 10.42 2.54 23.14
N LEU A 12 10.90 2.43 21.90
CA LEU A 12 10.03 2.43 20.73
C LEU A 12 9.03 1.29 20.92
N ALA A 13 7.75 1.63 20.94
CA ALA A 13 6.70 0.63 20.98
C ALA A 13 6.96 -0.43 19.88
N PRO A 14 6.73 -1.72 20.16
CA PRO A 14 6.95 -2.76 19.19
C PRO A 14 6.16 -2.42 17.91
N ARG A 15 6.86 -2.41 16.78
CA ARG A 15 6.23 -2.11 15.49
C ARG A 15 5.19 -3.18 15.18
N ALA A 16 4.03 -2.75 14.71
CA ALA A 16 3.01 -3.67 14.24
C ALA A 16 3.58 -4.54 13.10
N GLU A 17 3.22 -5.81 13.11
CA GLU A 17 3.61 -6.74 12.03
C GLU A 17 3.21 -6.19 10.66
N PRO A 18 4.09 -6.32 9.64
CA PRO A 18 3.77 -5.89 8.29
C PRO A 18 2.49 -6.55 7.77
N ALA A 19 1.76 -5.84 6.92
CA ALA A 19 0.60 -6.40 6.23
C ALA A 19 1.08 -7.36 5.13
N PRO A 20 0.67 -8.64 5.15
CA PRO A 20 1.13 -9.63 4.19
C PRO A 20 0.55 -9.38 2.80
N LEU A 21 1.16 -10.01 1.80
CA LEU A 21 0.76 -9.94 0.40
C LEU A 21 0.30 -11.30 -0.14
N GLY A 22 0.61 -12.39 0.58
CA GLY A 22 0.36 -13.75 0.13
C GLY A 22 1.35 -14.24 -0.93
N SER A 23 2.41 -13.49 -1.19
CA SER A 23 3.54 -13.88 -2.02
C SER A 23 4.80 -13.87 -1.19
N ALA A 24 5.37 -15.04 -0.95
CA ALA A 24 6.62 -15.18 -0.21
C ALA A 24 7.79 -14.41 -0.86
N ARG A 25 7.75 -14.25 -2.19
CA ARG A 25 8.75 -13.49 -2.94
C ARG A 25 8.63 -11.99 -2.70
N LEU A 26 7.41 -11.43 -2.81
CA LEU A 26 7.14 -10.02 -2.52
C LEU A 26 7.37 -9.72 -1.03
N GLU A 27 6.95 -10.60 -0.13
CA GLU A 27 7.17 -10.43 1.30
C GLU A 27 8.66 -10.41 1.65
N ARG A 28 9.47 -11.31 1.07
CA ARG A 28 10.95 -11.26 1.21
C ARG A 28 11.53 -9.98 0.64
N LEU A 29 11.05 -9.52 -0.53
CA LEU A 29 11.46 -8.26 -1.13
C LEU A 29 11.21 -7.06 -0.20
N LEU A 30 10.07 -7.07 0.50
CA LEU A 30 9.60 -5.99 1.36
C LEU A 30 10.00 -6.15 2.84
N GLY A 31 10.73 -7.22 3.20
CA GLY A 31 11.13 -7.46 4.58
C GLY A 31 9.98 -7.92 5.48
N GLY A 32 9.03 -8.71 4.93
CA GLY A 32 7.91 -9.31 5.64
C GLY A 32 6.53 -8.83 5.15
N GLY A 33 6.46 -7.83 4.30
CA GLY A 33 5.20 -7.31 3.76
C GLY A 33 5.13 -5.79 3.73
N VAL A 34 3.94 -5.25 3.55
CA VAL A 34 3.72 -3.80 3.53
C VAL A 34 3.79 -3.24 4.96
N PRO A 35 4.67 -2.25 5.24
CA PRO A 35 4.85 -1.73 6.59
C PRO A 35 3.58 -1.07 7.12
N ARG A 36 3.15 -1.45 8.32
CA ARG A 36 2.04 -0.82 9.03
C ARG A 36 2.55 0.40 9.82
N GLY A 37 1.64 1.33 10.08
CA GLY A 37 1.99 2.59 10.73
C GLY A 37 2.79 3.52 9.83
N GLN A 38 2.77 3.32 8.52
CA GLN A 38 3.60 4.08 7.58
C GLN A 38 2.86 4.42 6.30
N VAL A 39 3.34 5.49 5.65
CA VAL A 39 2.90 5.89 4.31
C VAL A 39 3.68 5.11 3.27
N VAL A 40 2.97 4.43 2.40
CA VAL A 40 3.48 3.65 1.27
C VAL A 40 2.98 4.26 -0.04
N GLU A 41 3.86 4.49 -0.99
CA GLU A 41 3.51 4.91 -2.34
C GLU A 41 3.66 3.73 -3.31
N VAL A 42 2.58 3.40 -4.01
CA VAL A 42 2.55 2.42 -5.08
C VAL A 42 2.35 3.16 -6.39
N SER A 43 3.43 3.36 -7.12
CA SER A 43 3.48 4.14 -8.36
C SER A 43 3.42 3.26 -9.60
N GLY A 44 3.03 3.83 -10.73
CA GLY A 44 3.00 3.13 -12.03
C GLY A 44 1.99 3.76 -12.98
N ALA A 45 2.09 3.46 -14.26
CA ALA A 45 1.16 3.93 -15.29
C ALA A 45 -0.29 3.46 -15.02
N THR A 46 -1.25 4.00 -15.75
CA THR A 46 -2.62 3.46 -15.79
C THR A 46 -2.55 2.00 -16.22
N SER A 47 -3.38 1.14 -15.64
CA SER A 47 -3.43 -0.30 -15.90
C SER A 47 -2.12 -1.07 -15.64
N SER A 48 -1.18 -0.50 -14.88
CA SER A 48 0.09 -1.17 -14.54
C SER A 48 -0.05 -2.32 -13.54
N GLY A 49 -1.21 -2.49 -12.89
CA GLY A 49 -1.44 -3.48 -11.85
C GLY A 49 -1.35 -2.95 -10.41
N LYS A 50 -1.27 -1.63 -10.20
CA LYS A 50 -1.28 -1.00 -8.86
C LYS A 50 -2.48 -1.43 -8.02
N ALA A 51 -3.68 -1.43 -8.63
CA ALA A 51 -4.90 -1.89 -7.96
C ALA A 51 -4.80 -3.37 -7.59
N THR A 52 -4.29 -4.21 -8.48
CA THR A 52 -4.05 -5.65 -8.23
C THR A 52 -3.13 -5.84 -7.00
N PHE A 53 -2.03 -5.08 -6.92
CA PHE A 53 -1.16 -5.10 -5.74
C PHE A 53 -1.91 -4.69 -4.47
N ALA A 54 -2.67 -3.58 -4.51
CA ALA A 54 -3.42 -3.10 -3.35
C ALA A 54 -4.56 -4.05 -2.95
N PHE A 55 -5.22 -4.71 -3.91
CA PHE A 55 -6.21 -5.75 -3.64
C PHE A 55 -5.62 -6.94 -2.88
N ALA A 56 -4.42 -7.38 -3.24
CA ALA A 56 -3.75 -8.45 -2.51
C ALA A 56 -3.51 -8.07 -1.03
N VAL A 57 -3.09 -6.82 -0.76
CA VAL A 57 -2.92 -6.33 0.62
C VAL A 57 -4.26 -6.29 1.37
N CYS A 58 -5.33 -5.75 0.74
CA CYS A 58 -6.66 -5.70 1.33
C CYS A 58 -7.21 -7.09 1.60
N GLN A 59 -7.11 -8.01 0.63
CA GLN A 59 -7.56 -9.39 0.76
C GLN A 59 -6.95 -10.05 1.99
N ARG A 60 -5.62 -9.97 2.15
CA ARG A 60 -4.93 -10.61 3.28
C ARG A 60 -5.30 -10.01 4.63
N ALA A 61 -5.54 -8.70 4.69
CA ALA A 61 -6.04 -8.07 5.91
C ALA A 61 -7.45 -8.59 6.26
N LEU A 62 -8.35 -8.64 5.27
CA LEU A 62 -9.73 -9.12 5.44
C LEU A 62 -9.80 -10.61 5.80
N GLU A 63 -8.98 -11.46 5.20
CA GLU A 63 -8.87 -12.89 5.53
C GLU A 63 -8.42 -13.12 6.99
N ARG A 64 -7.62 -12.21 7.54
CA ARG A 64 -7.20 -12.23 8.95
C ARG A 64 -8.23 -11.61 9.91
N GLY A 65 -9.42 -11.30 9.44
CA GLY A 65 -10.46 -10.67 10.24
C GLY A 65 -10.26 -9.18 10.51
N GLN A 66 -9.28 -8.55 9.85
CA GLN A 66 -9.01 -7.13 9.99
C GLN A 66 -9.87 -6.33 9.00
N ALA A 67 -10.15 -5.06 9.29
CA ALA A 67 -10.84 -4.19 8.36
C ALA A 67 -9.86 -3.57 7.35
N ALA A 68 -10.34 -3.36 6.12
CA ALA A 68 -9.64 -2.62 5.08
C ALA A 68 -10.58 -1.59 4.45
N ALA A 69 -10.03 -0.47 4.00
CA ALA A 69 -10.77 0.59 3.34
C ALA A 69 -10.11 1.01 2.03
N TRP A 70 -10.94 1.33 1.04
CA TRP A 70 -10.54 1.86 -0.25
C TRP A 70 -11.19 3.22 -0.46
N VAL A 71 -10.38 4.27 -0.58
CA VAL A 71 -10.84 5.62 -0.89
C VAL A 71 -10.69 5.85 -2.38
N ASP A 72 -11.82 6.05 -3.05
CA ASP A 72 -11.95 6.16 -4.51
C ASP A 72 -12.41 7.56 -4.92
N PRO A 73 -11.48 8.49 -5.18
CA PRO A 73 -11.79 9.85 -5.63
C PRO A 73 -12.08 9.97 -7.12
N THR A 74 -11.89 8.92 -7.90
CA THR A 74 -11.99 8.92 -9.36
C THR A 74 -13.13 8.06 -9.89
N GLY A 75 -13.78 7.26 -9.03
CA GLY A 75 -14.77 6.27 -9.45
C GLY A 75 -14.16 5.07 -10.18
N SER A 76 -12.86 4.84 -10.00
CA SER A 76 -12.11 3.77 -10.68
C SER A 76 -12.21 2.40 -10.01
N PHE A 77 -12.74 2.35 -8.79
CA PHE A 77 -12.93 1.08 -8.08
C PHE A 77 -14.04 0.25 -8.73
N TRP A 78 -13.66 -0.91 -9.25
CA TRP A 78 -14.57 -1.88 -9.85
C TRP A 78 -14.76 -3.09 -8.92
N PRO A 79 -15.93 -3.22 -8.26
CA PRO A 79 -16.18 -4.33 -7.33
C PRO A 79 -15.99 -5.70 -7.96
N LEU A 80 -16.44 -5.88 -9.21
CA LEU A 80 -16.33 -7.17 -9.91
C LEU A 80 -14.86 -7.60 -10.06
N VAL A 81 -13.98 -6.66 -10.46
CA VAL A 81 -12.53 -6.93 -10.55
C VAL A 81 -11.95 -7.28 -9.19
N ALA A 82 -12.38 -6.60 -8.12
CA ALA A 82 -11.92 -6.90 -6.77
C ALA A 82 -12.34 -8.33 -6.34
N VAL A 83 -13.58 -8.74 -6.65
CA VAL A 83 -14.07 -10.11 -6.42
C VAL A 83 -13.27 -11.13 -7.22
N GLU A 84 -13.01 -10.89 -8.49
CA GLU A 84 -12.17 -11.74 -9.35
C GLU A 84 -10.74 -11.89 -8.80
N GLN A 85 -10.26 -10.87 -8.10
CA GLN A 85 -8.98 -10.89 -7.40
C GLN A 85 -9.06 -11.53 -6.01
N GLY A 86 -10.20 -12.09 -5.63
CA GLY A 86 -10.42 -12.79 -4.36
C GLY A 86 -10.64 -11.85 -3.15
N VAL A 87 -10.90 -10.56 -3.37
CA VAL A 87 -11.21 -9.63 -2.27
C VAL A 87 -12.65 -9.86 -1.80
N PRO A 88 -12.91 -10.15 -0.53
CA PRO A 88 -14.26 -10.23 0.03
C PRO A 88 -14.85 -8.81 0.14
N VAL A 89 -15.45 -8.33 -0.96
CA VAL A 89 -15.90 -6.93 -1.10
C VAL A 89 -17.01 -6.55 -0.14
N GLU A 90 -17.76 -7.51 0.36
CA GLU A 90 -18.78 -7.31 1.41
C GLU A 90 -18.16 -6.87 2.75
N ARG A 91 -16.88 -7.06 2.92
CA ARG A 91 -16.09 -6.66 4.10
C ARG A 91 -15.16 -5.49 3.85
N LEU A 92 -15.04 -5.04 2.60
CA LEU A 92 -14.20 -3.91 2.20
C LEU A 92 -15.01 -2.61 2.27
N LEU A 93 -14.57 -1.67 3.09
CA LEU A 93 -15.17 -0.32 3.10
C LEU A 93 -14.72 0.47 1.87
N VAL A 94 -15.63 0.78 0.96
CA VAL A 94 -15.35 1.64 -0.20
C VAL A 94 -15.93 3.03 0.02
N VAL A 95 -15.07 4.04 0.04
CA VAL A 95 -15.44 5.45 0.28
C VAL A 95 -15.26 6.23 -1.01
N ARG A 96 -16.37 6.54 -1.69
CA ARG A 96 -16.35 7.37 -2.89
C ARG A 96 -16.45 8.84 -2.53
N VAL A 97 -15.54 9.64 -3.05
CA VAL A 97 -15.44 11.07 -2.81
C VAL A 97 -15.00 11.80 -4.09
N ALA A 98 -15.08 13.11 -4.14
CA ALA A 98 -14.65 13.86 -5.33
C ALA A 98 -13.28 14.51 -5.09
N GLY A 99 -12.27 14.08 -5.87
CA GLY A 99 -10.95 14.70 -5.93
C GLY A 99 -10.03 14.43 -4.73
N ALA A 100 -8.78 14.85 -4.85
CA ALA A 100 -7.72 14.51 -3.90
C ALA A 100 -7.97 15.07 -2.49
N THR A 101 -8.46 16.31 -2.36
CA THR A 101 -8.69 16.93 -1.04
C THR A 101 -9.72 16.16 -0.21
N ALA A 102 -10.83 15.73 -0.82
CA ALA A 102 -11.84 14.92 -0.14
C ALA A 102 -11.30 13.52 0.19
N ALA A 103 -10.47 12.94 -0.68
CA ALA A 103 -9.81 11.66 -0.43
C ALA A 103 -8.87 11.73 0.79
N LEU A 104 -8.09 12.80 0.95
CA LEU A 104 -7.24 12.99 2.13
C LEU A 104 -8.03 13.17 3.42
N ARG A 105 -9.19 13.87 3.35
CA ARG A 105 -10.10 13.99 4.49
C ARG A 105 -10.69 12.63 4.88
N ALA A 106 -11.13 11.82 3.91
CA ALA A 106 -11.61 10.47 4.15
C ALA A 106 -10.53 9.60 4.78
N ALA A 107 -9.30 9.62 4.25
CA ALA A 107 -8.16 8.91 4.83
C ALA A 107 -7.89 9.36 6.27
N HIS A 108 -7.94 10.67 6.54
CA HIS A 108 -7.78 11.22 7.89
C HIS A 108 -8.81 10.65 8.87
N ILE A 109 -10.08 10.61 8.49
CA ILE A 109 -11.18 10.08 9.31
C ILE A 109 -10.94 8.59 9.59
N LEU A 110 -10.63 7.81 8.56
CA LEU A 110 -10.36 6.37 8.67
C LEU A 110 -9.18 6.06 9.60
N LEU A 111 -8.09 6.82 9.48
CA LEU A 111 -6.91 6.67 10.33
C LEU A 111 -7.16 7.14 11.78
N SER A 112 -8.10 8.05 11.98
CA SER A 112 -8.47 8.53 13.32
C SER A 112 -9.33 7.53 14.10
N SER A 113 -9.81 6.46 13.47
CA SER A 113 -10.68 5.43 14.08
C SER A 113 -9.93 4.44 14.99
N ALA A 114 -8.83 4.85 15.62
CA ALA A 114 -8.11 4.13 16.68
C ALA A 114 -7.84 2.63 16.40
N GLY A 115 -7.25 2.32 15.23
CA GLY A 115 -6.85 0.95 14.91
C GLY A 115 -7.98 0.05 14.35
N ALA A 116 -9.18 0.61 14.13
CA ALA A 116 -10.29 -0.13 13.53
C ALA A 116 -10.00 -0.61 12.10
N VAL A 117 -9.11 0.06 11.36
CA VAL A 117 -8.75 -0.26 9.98
C VAL A 117 -7.26 -0.59 9.88
N ALA A 118 -6.94 -1.78 9.40
CA ALA A 118 -5.55 -2.23 9.25
C ALA A 118 -4.87 -1.71 7.98
N VAL A 119 -5.66 -1.51 6.92
CA VAL A 119 -5.19 -1.06 5.60
C VAL A 119 -6.11 0.02 5.07
N VAL A 120 -5.56 1.15 4.69
CA VAL A 120 -6.26 2.21 3.95
C VAL A 120 -5.56 2.42 2.62
N VAL A 121 -6.28 2.22 1.52
CA VAL A 121 -5.83 2.50 0.16
C VAL A 121 -6.48 3.80 -0.31
N VAL A 122 -5.70 4.70 -0.89
CA VAL A 122 -6.17 5.95 -1.50
C VAL A 122 -5.73 5.95 -2.96
N ASP A 123 -6.65 5.82 -3.90
CA ASP A 123 -6.37 5.83 -5.34
C ASP A 123 -6.36 7.27 -5.87
N LEU A 124 -5.21 7.91 -5.78
CA LEU A 124 -5.08 9.34 -6.13
C LEU A 124 -5.29 9.59 -7.62
N PRO A 125 -6.04 10.64 -7.99
CA PRO A 125 -6.17 11.03 -9.38
C PRO A 125 -4.81 11.39 -9.99
N PRO A 126 -4.61 11.17 -11.31
CA PRO A 126 -3.39 11.58 -12.00
C PRO A 126 -3.07 13.05 -11.75
N GLY A 127 -1.79 13.36 -11.52
CA GLY A 127 -1.34 14.72 -11.25
C GLY A 127 -1.61 15.24 -9.84
N ALA A 128 -2.24 14.45 -8.96
CA ALA A 128 -2.46 14.87 -7.58
C ALA A 128 -1.14 15.24 -6.88
N ALA A 129 -1.11 16.43 -6.31
CA ALA A 129 -0.03 16.92 -5.47
C ALA A 129 -0.53 17.02 -4.03
N LEU A 130 0.23 16.44 -3.11
CA LEU A 130 -0.06 16.51 -1.68
C LEU A 130 0.88 17.52 -1.03
N ARG A 131 0.35 18.32 -0.12
CA ARG A 131 1.17 19.23 0.67
C ARG A 131 1.91 18.42 1.75
N GLU A 132 3.14 18.79 2.03
CA GLU A 132 3.95 18.07 3.03
C GLU A 132 3.26 17.99 4.39
N ARG A 133 2.60 19.05 4.83
CA ARG A 133 1.83 19.09 6.08
C ARG A 133 0.71 18.03 6.13
N GLU A 134 0.07 17.74 5.00
CA GLU A 134 -1.00 16.74 4.88
C GLU A 134 -0.39 15.32 5.04
N LEU A 135 0.74 15.07 4.37
CA LEU A 135 1.45 13.80 4.50
C LEU A 135 1.99 13.58 5.93
N VAL A 136 2.51 14.62 6.58
CA VAL A 136 2.97 14.54 7.98
C VAL A 136 1.81 14.21 8.91
N ALA A 137 0.65 14.84 8.74
CA ALA A 137 -0.52 14.57 9.55
C ALA A 137 -1.02 13.12 9.38
N LEU A 138 -1.13 12.66 8.13
CA LEU A 138 -1.55 11.28 7.82
C LEU A 138 -0.53 10.24 8.30
N GLN A 139 0.77 10.52 8.19
CA GLN A 139 1.82 9.64 8.72
C GLN A 139 1.67 9.45 10.25
N ARG A 140 1.49 10.54 10.99
CA ARG A 140 1.29 10.48 12.45
C ARG A 140 0.04 9.69 12.84
N LEU A 141 -1.04 9.83 12.07
CA LEU A 141 -2.27 9.06 12.31
C LEU A 141 -2.05 7.58 11.97
N ALA A 142 -1.42 7.27 10.85
CA ALA A 142 -1.08 5.90 10.48
C ALA A 142 -0.22 5.23 11.56
N GLU A 143 0.78 5.93 12.11
CA GLU A 143 1.60 5.44 13.23
C GLU A 143 0.76 5.10 14.46
N ARG A 144 -0.10 6.02 14.88
CA ARG A 144 -0.95 5.85 16.08
C ARG A 144 -1.94 4.70 15.92
N SER A 145 -2.54 4.54 14.73
CA SER A 145 -3.51 3.49 14.44
C SER A 145 -2.85 2.18 14.02
N SER A 146 -1.54 2.13 13.82
CA SER A 146 -0.81 1.00 13.23
C SER A 146 -1.41 0.56 11.89
N THR A 147 -1.91 1.49 11.09
CA THR A 147 -2.55 1.26 9.80
C THR A 147 -1.52 1.37 8.66
N ALA A 148 -1.55 0.45 7.70
CA ALA A 148 -0.81 0.61 6.45
C ALA A 148 -1.58 1.60 5.55
N LEU A 149 -0.99 2.77 5.26
CA LEU A 149 -1.59 3.78 4.37
C LEU A 149 -0.92 3.71 3.01
N LEU A 150 -1.64 3.23 2.00
CA LEU A 150 -1.17 3.08 0.63
C LEU A 150 -1.74 4.20 -0.25
N PHE A 151 -0.88 4.95 -0.92
CA PHE A 151 -1.26 5.85 -2.00
C PHE A 151 -0.95 5.20 -3.35
N LEU A 152 -1.97 5.02 -4.20
CA LEU A 152 -1.78 4.62 -5.59
C LEU A 152 -1.60 5.89 -6.43
N THR A 153 -0.53 5.96 -7.23
CA THR A 153 -0.17 7.14 -8.00
C THR A 153 0.16 6.81 -9.45
N ALA A 154 -0.20 7.69 -10.38
CA ALA A 154 0.16 7.58 -11.79
C ALA A 154 1.55 8.21 -12.07
N ARG A 155 2.54 7.94 -11.20
CA ARG A 155 3.89 8.51 -11.32
C ARG A 155 4.85 7.53 -11.97
N ALA A 156 5.73 8.05 -12.84
CA ALA A 156 6.83 7.26 -13.39
C ALA A 156 7.82 6.86 -12.30
N SER A 157 8.60 5.80 -12.54
CA SER A 157 9.65 5.36 -11.62
C SER A 157 10.72 6.43 -11.37
N THR A 158 11.03 7.23 -12.39
CA THR A 158 11.99 8.35 -12.35
C THR A 158 11.45 9.62 -11.70
N ALA A 159 10.12 9.75 -11.56
CA ALA A 159 9.53 10.93 -10.92
C ALA A 159 9.83 10.96 -9.41
N PRO A 160 9.88 12.14 -8.77
CA PRO A 160 10.04 12.23 -7.32
C PRO A 160 8.87 11.55 -6.59
N SER A 161 9.15 11.04 -5.38
CA SER A 161 8.12 10.50 -4.48
C SER A 161 7.09 11.56 -4.10
N LEU A 162 5.91 11.13 -3.62
CA LEU A 162 4.86 12.02 -3.08
C LEU A 162 5.40 12.99 -2.02
N GLY A 163 6.41 12.58 -1.25
CA GLY A 163 7.04 13.44 -0.26
C GLY A 163 7.99 12.69 0.68
N ALA A 164 8.61 13.43 1.59
CA ALA A 164 9.60 12.91 2.53
C ALA A 164 9.03 11.86 3.50
N GLN A 165 7.72 11.89 3.76
CA GLN A 165 7.07 10.98 4.70
C GLN A 165 6.88 9.57 4.15
N VAL A 166 6.95 9.38 2.82
CA VAL A 166 6.87 8.05 2.21
C VAL A 166 8.00 7.16 2.72
N ALA A 167 7.65 6.09 3.42
CA ALA A 167 8.60 5.15 3.99
C ALA A 167 9.01 4.06 2.99
N LEU A 168 8.05 3.61 2.19
CA LEU A 168 8.24 2.63 1.13
C LEU A 168 7.65 3.18 -0.17
N ARG A 169 8.44 3.21 -1.24
CA ARG A 169 7.97 3.53 -2.58
C ARG A 169 8.21 2.34 -3.50
N LEU A 170 7.12 1.87 -4.08
CA LEU A 170 7.10 0.80 -5.07
C LEU A 170 6.76 1.35 -6.44
N HIS A 171 7.31 0.73 -7.47
CA HIS A 171 6.85 0.92 -8.83
C HIS A 171 6.33 -0.40 -9.37
N VAL A 172 5.08 -0.35 -9.84
CA VAL A 172 4.38 -1.52 -10.37
C VAL A 172 4.22 -1.37 -11.86
N GLY A 173 4.65 -2.39 -12.58
CA GLY A 173 4.53 -2.51 -14.02
C GLY A 173 4.02 -3.88 -14.43
N ARG A 174 3.64 -4.02 -15.70
CA ARG A 174 3.32 -5.30 -16.32
C ARG A 174 4.43 -5.67 -17.28
N ARG A 175 4.91 -6.92 -17.20
CA ARG A 175 5.88 -7.48 -18.15
C ARG A 175 5.30 -8.73 -18.78
N GLY A 176 5.50 -8.89 -20.07
CA GLY A 176 5.00 -10.04 -20.82
C GLY A 176 3.49 -9.99 -21.03
N GLY A 177 2.94 -10.95 -21.76
CA GLY A 177 1.51 -11.01 -22.06
C GLY A 177 1.23 -10.68 -23.53
N GLY A 178 2.02 -11.26 -24.43
CA GLY A 178 1.61 -11.44 -25.83
C GLY A 178 0.77 -12.72 -25.90
N GLY A 179 -0.51 -12.60 -26.22
CA GLY A 179 -1.42 -13.76 -26.36
C GLY A 179 -2.28 -14.03 -25.11
N ILE A 180 -2.64 -15.30 -24.91
CA ILE A 180 -3.59 -15.78 -23.88
C ILE A 180 -2.99 -15.80 -22.47
N ALA A 181 -1.67 -15.60 -22.33
CA ALA A 181 -1.00 -15.65 -21.03
C ALA A 181 -1.30 -14.40 -20.19
N ALA A 182 -1.61 -14.59 -18.92
CA ALA A 182 -1.78 -13.50 -17.96
C ALA A 182 -0.47 -12.70 -17.83
N PRO A 183 -0.50 -11.36 -17.83
CA PRO A 183 0.70 -10.56 -17.71
C PRO A 183 1.33 -10.71 -16.33
N ASN A 184 2.65 -10.80 -16.28
CA ASN A 184 3.40 -10.77 -15.03
C ASN A 184 3.36 -9.37 -14.41
N LEU A 185 3.18 -9.32 -13.10
CA LEU A 185 3.29 -8.11 -12.32
C LEU A 185 4.76 -7.92 -11.92
N SER A 186 5.38 -6.85 -12.37
CA SER A 186 6.73 -6.46 -11.94
C SER A 186 6.61 -5.43 -10.82
N VAL A 187 7.28 -5.69 -9.70
CA VAL A 187 7.30 -4.80 -8.54
C VAL A 187 8.75 -4.44 -8.22
N SER A 188 9.07 -3.17 -8.35
CA SER A 188 10.40 -2.63 -8.05
C SER A 188 10.36 -1.74 -6.81
N VAL A 189 11.28 -1.95 -5.87
CA VAL A 189 11.45 -1.09 -4.70
C VAL A 189 12.31 0.10 -5.06
N LEU A 190 11.71 1.26 -5.20
CA LEU A 190 12.43 2.51 -5.52
C LEU A 190 13.03 3.17 -4.28
N ARG A 191 12.35 3.05 -3.14
CA ARG A 191 12.78 3.59 -1.85
C ARG A 191 12.26 2.73 -0.72
N HIS A 192 13.12 2.45 0.25
CA HIS A 192 12.75 1.82 1.51
C HIS A 192 13.57 2.44 2.64
N LYS A 193 12.93 3.19 3.57
CA LYS A 193 13.64 3.88 4.67
C LYS A 193 14.35 2.93 5.65
N GLN A 194 13.94 1.67 5.69
CA GLN A 194 14.42 0.66 6.65
C GLN A 194 15.05 -0.56 5.97
N GLY A 195 15.12 -0.56 4.66
CA GLY A 195 15.61 -1.69 3.87
C GLY A 195 16.50 -1.25 2.72
N VAL A 196 16.92 -2.22 1.91
CA VAL A 196 17.73 -1.97 0.72
C VAL A 196 16.82 -1.52 -0.41
N SER A 197 17.11 -0.35 -0.99
CA SER A 197 16.47 0.15 -2.21
C SER A 197 16.99 -0.58 -3.45
N GLN A 198 16.30 -0.43 -4.60
CA GLN A 198 16.68 -0.99 -5.90
C GLN A 198 16.64 -2.52 -5.99
N ARG A 199 15.63 -3.14 -5.39
CA ARG A 199 15.31 -4.55 -5.60
C ARG A 199 14.06 -4.67 -6.45
N GLU A 200 13.99 -5.75 -7.23
CA GLU A 200 12.88 -6.06 -8.11
C GLU A 200 12.41 -7.50 -7.91
N ALA A 201 11.10 -7.72 -8.00
CA ALA A 201 10.50 -9.03 -8.08
C ALA A 201 9.42 -9.05 -9.16
N GLU A 202 9.29 -10.17 -9.82
CA GLU A 202 8.22 -10.43 -10.78
C GLU A 202 7.25 -11.46 -10.21
N GLU A 203 5.97 -11.21 -10.41
CA GLU A 203 4.89 -12.10 -10.01
C GLU A 203 3.91 -12.29 -11.17
N THR A 204 3.39 -13.48 -11.33
CA THR A 204 2.39 -13.77 -12.35
C THR A 204 1.00 -13.43 -11.82
N ALA A 205 0.30 -12.52 -12.48
CA ALA A 205 -1.11 -12.27 -12.21
C ALA A 205 -1.94 -13.39 -12.88
N HIS A 206 -2.61 -14.22 -12.10
CA HIS A 206 -3.48 -15.28 -12.62
C HIS A 206 -4.93 -14.78 -12.67
N GLY A 207 -5.66 -15.18 -13.73
CA GLY A 207 -7.09 -14.91 -13.90
C GLY A 207 -7.98 -15.66 -12.88
N PRO A 208 -9.32 -15.71 -13.05
CA PRO A 208 -10.36 -15.71 -12.03
C PRO A 208 -10.34 -16.80 -10.95
N ASP A 209 -9.49 -17.79 -11.03
CA ASP A 209 -9.38 -18.84 -10.04
C ASP A 209 -8.21 -18.68 -9.06
N ARG A 210 -8.13 -17.57 -8.39
CA ARG A 210 -7.16 -17.18 -7.35
C ARG A 210 -6.00 -16.40 -7.90
N LEU A 211 -5.83 -15.17 -7.42
CA LEU A 211 -4.52 -14.56 -7.26
C LEU A 211 -3.68 -15.46 -6.33
N ARG A 212 -3.32 -16.64 -6.83
CA ARG A 212 -2.15 -17.33 -6.37
C ARG A 212 -1.00 -16.62 -7.05
N LEU A 213 -0.37 -15.72 -6.32
CA LEU A 213 0.96 -15.26 -6.62
C LEU A 213 1.86 -16.52 -6.57
N HIS A 214 1.91 -17.24 -7.69
CA HIS A 214 2.80 -18.40 -7.80
C HIS A 214 4.19 -17.89 -8.12
N CYS A 215 5.10 -18.09 -7.18
CA CYS A 215 6.53 -18.05 -7.48
C CYS A 215 6.84 -19.14 -8.51
N SER A 216 7.23 -18.77 -9.72
CA SER A 216 7.99 -19.66 -10.58
C SER A 216 9.44 -19.62 -10.11
N LEU A 217 9.96 -20.80 -9.74
CA LEU A 217 11.37 -21.03 -9.43
C LEU A 217 12.24 -20.78 -10.66
#